data_f9ca52a886672d83d3ba2e3366bc910c
#
_entry.id   f9ca52a886672d83d3ba2e3366bc910c
#
_cell.length_a   1.000
_cell.length_b   1.000
_cell.length_c   1.000
_cell.angle_alpha   90.00
_cell.angle_beta   90.00
_cell.angle_gamma   90.00
#
_symmetry.space_group_name_H-M   'P 1'
#
loop_
_entity.id
_entity.type
_entity.pdbx_description
1 polymer ?
#
loop_
_entity_poly.entity_id
_entity_poly.type
_entity_poly.pdbx_seq_one_letter_code
_entity_poly.pdbx_strand_id
1 'polypeptide(L)'
;CMGLDSKLTCYSIPGGRRDHSIAERVVQTLREPGQQFSYWMTLNSHTPYKLADLSSPDVPERVCPVLQLGGARCAHAALLYDFMQSLKDALLRNPVPGLRIVLVGDHEPKFFDADSRDAFIEGQVPYLVIEVD
;
A
#
# COMPACT_ATOMS: atom_id res chain seq x y z
N CYS A 1 -14.26 -8.97 -8.89
CA CYS A 1 -13.25 -9.07 -9.95
C CYS A 1 -13.73 -10.02 -11.02
N MET A 2 -13.82 -9.56 -12.26
CA MET A 2 -14.11 -10.42 -13.42
C MET A 2 -12.80 -10.57 -14.20
N GLY A 3 -12.30 -11.81 -14.30
CA GLY A 3 -11.07 -12.12 -15.01
C GLY A 3 -11.33 -12.45 -16.48
N LEU A 4 -10.55 -11.88 -17.36
CA LEU A 4 -10.31 -12.38 -18.72
C LEU A 4 -8.97 -13.13 -18.65
N ASP A 5 -9.01 -14.44 -18.81
CA ASP A 5 -7.94 -15.43 -19.10
C ASP A 5 -6.48 -15.22 -18.60
N SER A 6 -6.18 -14.23 -17.81
CA SER A 6 -4.99 -14.11 -16.99
C SER A 6 -5.40 -14.30 -15.54
N LYS A 7 -4.63 -15.03 -14.75
CA LYS A 7 -4.91 -15.29 -13.33
C LYS A 7 -4.97 -13.96 -12.54
N LEU A 8 -6.11 -13.26 -12.64
CA LEU A 8 -6.38 -12.08 -11.84
C LEU A 8 -6.72 -12.55 -10.42
N THR A 9 -5.78 -12.46 -9.52
CA THR A 9 -6.02 -12.82 -8.13
C THR A 9 -6.40 -11.56 -7.36
N CYS A 10 -7.66 -11.44 -6.95
CA CYS A 10 -8.12 -10.36 -6.11
C CYS A 10 -7.95 -10.69 -4.64
N TYR A 11 -7.20 -9.87 -3.94
CA TYR A 11 -6.95 -9.98 -2.50
C TYR A 11 -7.74 -8.95 -1.69
N SER A 12 -8.99 -8.71 -2.04
CA SER A 12 -9.91 -7.97 -1.17
C SER A 12 -10.73 -8.96 -0.37
N ILE A 13 -10.39 -9.16 0.89
CA ILE A 13 -11.19 -10.00 1.80
C ILE A 13 -11.89 -9.09 2.80
N PRO A 14 -13.22 -9.04 2.80
CA PRO A 14 -13.95 -8.44 3.91
C PRO A 14 -13.61 -9.21 5.19
N GLY A 15 -13.11 -8.54 6.21
CA GLY A 15 -12.78 -9.16 7.50
C GLY A 15 -11.30 -9.14 7.90
N GLY A 16 -10.47 -8.29 7.28
CA GLY A 16 -9.27 -7.82 7.94
C GLY A 16 -7.99 -8.63 7.75
N ARG A 17 -7.67 -9.06 6.55
CA ARG A 17 -6.26 -9.34 6.27
C ARG A 17 -5.55 -8.01 6.02
N ARG A 18 -4.62 -7.69 6.91
CA ARG A 18 -3.80 -6.49 6.83
C ARG A 18 -2.93 -6.53 5.59
N ASP A 19 -2.66 -5.38 4.96
CA ASP A 19 -1.89 -5.29 3.72
C ASP A 19 -0.52 -5.99 3.82
N HIS A 20 0.14 -5.95 4.98
CA HIS A 20 1.41 -6.64 5.18
C HIS A 20 1.34 -8.17 4.97
N SER A 21 0.22 -8.82 5.33
CA SER A 21 0.05 -10.26 5.11
C SER A 21 -0.26 -10.61 3.66
N ILE A 22 -0.72 -9.63 2.88
CA ILE A 22 -1.03 -9.79 1.47
C ILE A 22 0.25 -9.62 0.63
N ALA A 23 1.17 -8.74 1.03
CA ALA A 23 2.40 -8.47 0.30
C ALA A 23 3.21 -9.74 -0.01
N GLU A 24 3.43 -10.60 0.99
CA GLU A 24 4.14 -11.87 0.79
C GLU A 24 3.43 -12.76 -0.24
N ARG A 25 2.12 -12.83 -0.16
CA ARG A 25 1.32 -13.67 -1.04
C ARG A 25 1.33 -13.18 -2.48
N VAL A 26 1.26 -11.87 -2.69
CA VAL A 26 1.39 -11.25 -4.01
C VAL A 26 2.76 -11.56 -4.61
N VAL A 27 3.83 -11.35 -3.85
CA VAL A 27 5.19 -11.62 -4.30
C VAL A 27 5.38 -13.11 -4.61
N GLN A 28 4.85 -14.02 -3.80
CA GLN A 28 4.90 -15.46 -4.09
C GLN A 28 4.20 -15.81 -5.39
N THR A 29 3.02 -15.25 -5.66
CA THR A 29 2.29 -15.47 -6.92
C THR A 29 3.09 -14.97 -8.13
N LEU A 30 3.75 -13.82 -8.00
CA LEU A 30 4.57 -13.25 -9.08
C LEU A 30 5.83 -14.06 -9.41
N ARG A 31 6.22 -15.01 -8.55
CA ARG A 31 7.33 -15.94 -8.81
C ARG A 31 6.92 -17.21 -9.58
N GLU A 32 5.63 -17.42 -9.79
CA GLU A 32 5.19 -18.55 -10.61
C GLU A 32 5.71 -18.41 -12.06
N PRO A 33 6.03 -19.55 -12.73
CA PRO A 33 6.54 -19.49 -14.09
C PRO A 33 5.60 -18.82 -15.08
N GLY A 34 6.16 -18.14 -16.07
CA GLY A 34 5.42 -17.46 -17.14
C GLY A 34 5.24 -15.97 -16.85
N GLN A 35 4.57 -15.29 -17.77
CA GLN A 35 4.21 -13.89 -17.61
C GLN A 35 3.12 -13.75 -16.55
N GLN A 36 3.40 -12.96 -15.52
CA GLN A 36 2.47 -12.71 -14.42
C GLN A 36 2.05 -11.25 -14.43
N PHE A 37 0.77 -11.01 -14.18
CA PHE A 37 0.23 -9.69 -13.88
C PHE A 37 -0.61 -9.79 -12.61
N SER A 38 -0.32 -8.97 -11.63
CA SER A 38 -1.07 -8.90 -10.38
C SER A 38 -1.58 -7.48 -10.17
N TYR A 39 -2.86 -7.33 -9.96
CA TYR A 39 -3.47 -6.09 -9.48
C TYR A 39 -3.84 -6.24 -8.01
N TRP A 40 -3.30 -5.36 -7.19
CA TRP A 40 -3.57 -5.33 -5.76
C TRP A 40 -4.04 -3.96 -5.33
N MET A 41 -5.27 -3.89 -4.83
CA MET A 41 -5.83 -2.70 -4.21
C MET A 41 -5.67 -2.79 -2.70
N THR A 42 -4.90 -1.87 -2.11
CA THR A 42 -4.73 -1.76 -0.66
C THR A 42 -5.94 -1.05 -0.05
N LEU A 43 -6.28 -1.40 1.19
CA LEU A 43 -7.45 -0.83 1.87
C LEU A 43 -7.09 -0.22 3.23
N ASN A 44 -5.95 -0.57 3.83
CA ASN A 44 -5.61 -0.08 5.17
C ASN A 44 -5.33 1.43 5.20
N SER A 45 -4.87 2.00 4.09
CA SER A 45 -4.66 3.43 3.92
C SER A 45 -5.93 4.21 3.56
N HIS A 46 -7.09 3.54 3.45
CA HIS A 46 -8.37 4.19 3.23
C HIS A 46 -8.98 4.68 4.56
N THR A 47 -9.74 5.78 4.49
CA THR A 47 -10.47 6.29 5.67
C THR A 47 -11.56 5.32 6.15
N PRO A 48 -11.81 5.17 7.46
CA PRO A 48 -11.09 5.77 8.58
C PRO A 48 -9.70 5.14 8.79
N TYR A 49 -8.69 5.97 8.99
CA TYR A 49 -7.30 5.55 9.17
C TYR A 49 -7.09 4.88 10.52
N LYS A 50 -7.07 3.54 10.54
CA LYS A 50 -7.01 2.74 11.75
C LYS A 50 -5.58 2.31 12.05
N LEU A 51 -4.96 2.90 13.07
CA LEU A 51 -3.62 2.49 13.52
C LEU A 51 -3.57 1.04 14.01
N ALA A 52 -4.71 0.45 14.37
CA ALA A 52 -4.80 -0.98 14.69
C ALA A 52 -4.51 -1.92 13.50
N ASP A 53 -4.52 -1.38 12.27
CA ASP A 53 -4.20 -2.14 11.05
C ASP A 53 -2.70 -2.15 10.72
N LEU A 54 -1.87 -1.41 11.48
CA LEU A 54 -0.42 -1.45 11.35
C LEU A 54 0.16 -2.81 11.74
N SER A 55 1.25 -3.19 11.08
CA SER A 55 2.04 -4.39 11.43
C SER A 55 2.78 -4.22 12.75
N SER A 56 3.17 -3.00 13.08
CA SER A 56 3.82 -2.63 14.33
C SER A 56 3.28 -1.32 14.90
N PRO A 57 3.01 -1.24 16.23
CA PRO A 57 2.45 -0.05 16.85
C PRO A 57 3.43 1.13 16.92
N ASP A 58 4.73 0.92 16.73
CA ASP A 58 5.78 1.95 16.79
C ASP A 58 5.93 2.73 15.46
N VAL A 59 5.26 2.31 14.39
CA VAL A 59 5.36 2.98 13.08
C VAL A 59 5.04 4.47 13.14
N PRO A 60 3.97 4.93 13.82
CA PRO A 60 3.68 6.36 13.91
C PRO A 60 4.80 7.16 14.59
N GLU A 61 5.43 6.60 15.62
CA GLU A 61 6.53 7.25 16.34
C GLU A 61 7.78 7.43 15.46
N ARG A 62 7.97 6.56 14.49
CA ARG A 62 9.09 6.62 13.53
C ARG A 62 8.83 7.55 12.36
N VAL A 63 7.58 7.64 11.90
CA VAL A 63 7.21 8.35 10.66
C VAL A 63 6.77 9.79 10.93
N CYS A 64 5.89 9.97 11.90
CA CYS A 64 5.21 11.25 12.06
C CYS A 64 6.10 12.41 12.51
N PRO A 65 7.08 12.21 13.41
CA PRO A 65 8.01 13.29 13.76
C PRO A 65 8.90 13.72 12.60
N VAL A 66 9.36 12.76 11.78
CA VAL A 66 10.21 13.04 10.61
C VAL A 66 9.46 13.88 9.57
N LEU A 67 8.19 13.58 9.35
CA LEU A 67 7.33 14.28 8.41
C LEU A 67 6.59 15.47 9.02
N GLN A 68 6.78 15.74 10.33
CA GLN A 68 6.09 16.79 11.08
C GLN A 68 4.56 16.70 10.95
N LEU A 69 4.02 15.49 10.97
CA LEU A 69 2.60 15.21 10.82
C LEU A 69 1.94 14.89 12.16
N GLY A 70 0.68 15.28 12.29
CA GLY A 70 -0.17 14.94 13.44
C GLY A 70 -1.54 14.39 13.01
N GLY A 71 -2.30 13.88 13.97
CA GLY A 71 -3.68 13.45 13.77
C GLY A 71 -3.89 12.47 12.62
N ALA A 72 -4.90 12.73 11.79
CA ALA A 72 -5.27 11.85 10.68
C ALA A 72 -4.20 11.76 9.59
N ARG A 73 -3.42 12.85 9.36
CA ARG A 73 -2.30 12.82 8.41
C ARG A 73 -1.20 11.88 8.86
N CYS A 74 -0.87 11.89 10.15
CA CYS A 74 0.09 10.95 10.73
C CYS A 74 -0.40 9.50 10.54
N ALA A 75 -1.66 9.22 10.87
CA ALA A 75 -2.22 7.88 10.74
C ALA A 75 -2.20 7.39 9.27
N HIS A 76 -2.59 8.23 8.32
CA HIS A 76 -2.53 7.92 6.89
C HIS A 76 -1.09 7.64 6.43
N ALA A 77 -0.14 8.53 6.77
CA ALA A 77 1.26 8.36 6.40
C ALA A 77 1.87 7.09 7.02
N ALA A 78 1.54 6.78 8.28
CA ALA A 78 1.99 5.58 8.94
C ALA A 78 1.49 4.30 8.25
N LEU A 79 0.22 4.26 7.82
CA LEU A 79 -0.36 3.13 7.10
C LEU A 79 0.28 2.94 5.71
N LEU A 80 0.53 4.03 4.97
CA LEU A 80 1.26 3.96 3.71
C LEU A 80 2.69 3.48 3.90
N TYR A 81 3.39 3.99 4.90
CA TYR A 81 4.74 3.55 5.22
C TYR A 81 4.79 2.05 5.56
N ASP A 82 3.87 1.58 6.38
CA ASP A 82 3.77 0.16 6.78
C ASP A 82 3.54 -0.75 5.56
N PHE A 83 2.66 -0.35 4.65
CA PHE A 83 2.47 -1.02 3.36
C PHE A 83 3.76 -1.08 2.54
N MET A 84 4.45 0.06 2.36
CA MET A 84 5.68 0.13 1.59
C MET A 84 6.81 -0.71 2.19
N GLN A 85 6.95 -0.72 3.52
CA GLN A 85 7.90 -1.57 4.21
C GLN A 85 7.56 -3.05 4.02
N SER A 86 6.30 -3.42 4.14
CA SER A 86 5.85 -4.81 3.96
C SER A 86 6.12 -5.32 2.55
N LEU A 87 5.86 -4.49 1.53
CA LEU A 87 6.18 -4.83 0.14
C LEU A 87 7.69 -4.97 -0.08
N LYS A 88 8.47 -4.00 0.41
CA LYS A 88 9.94 -4.06 0.36
C LYS A 88 10.47 -5.34 1.00
N ASP A 89 10.03 -5.66 2.21
CA ASP A 89 10.51 -6.82 2.95
C ASP A 89 10.10 -8.14 2.28
N ALA A 90 8.92 -8.20 1.67
CA ALA A 90 8.49 -9.36 0.89
C ALA A 90 9.37 -9.57 -0.35
N LEU A 91 9.71 -8.51 -1.07
CA LEU A 91 10.59 -8.54 -2.23
C LEU A 91 12.04 -8.89 -1.87
N LEU A 92 12.56 -8.37 -0.76
CA LEU A 92 13.91 -8.71 -0.28
C LEU A 92 14.03 -10.18 0.14
N ARG A 93 12.97 -10.73 0.76
CA ARG A 93 12.93 -12.16 1.12
C ARG A 93 12.71 -13.07 -0.08
N ASN A 94 11.99 -12.60 -1.08
CA ASN A 94 11.61 -13.37 -2.26
C ASN A 94 11.82 -12.53 -3.53
N PRO A 95 13.06 -12.34 -3.99
CA PRO A 95 13.34 -11.53 -5.17
C PRO A 95 12.59 -12.02 -6.41
N VAL A 96 12.10 -11.08 -7.21
CA VAL A 96 11.44 -11.32 -8.49
C VAL A 96 12.16 -10.49 -9.55
N PRO A 97 13.25 -10.99 -10.13
CA PRO A 97 14.03 -10.24 -11.13
C PRO A 97 13.17 -9.86 -12.33
N GLY A 98 13.37 -8.63 -12.82
CA GLY A 98 12.59 -8.10 -13.94
C GLY A 98 11.15 -7.68 -13.59
N LEU A 99 10.79 -7.69 -12.31
CA LEU A 99 9.48 -7.21 -11.88
C LEU A 99 9.39 -5.69 -12.04
N ARG A 100 8.31 -5.24 -12.66
CA ARG A 100 7.92 -3.83 -12.71
C ARG A 100 6.69 -3.63 -11.85
N ILE A 101 6.78 -2.72 -10.88
CA ILE A 101 5.70 -2.36 -9.98
C ILE A 101 5.26 -0.94 -10.31
N VAL A 102 3.96 -0.73 -10.47
CA VAL A 102 3.35 0.59 -10.57
C VAL A 102 2.46 0.77 -9.35
N LEU A 103 2.84 1.70 -8.49
CA LEU A 103 2.02 2.14 -7.36
C LEU A 103 1.32 3.44 -7.76
N VAL A 104 0.03 3.51 -7.56
CA VAL A 104 -0.77 4.70 -7.90
C VAL A 104 -1.87 4.89 -6.86
N GLY A 105 -2.09 6.13 -6.44
CA GLY A 105 -3.26 6.49 -5.66
C GLY A 105 -4.51 6.42 -6.54
N ASP A 106 -5.61 5.93 -6.00
CA ASP A 106 -6.90 5.90 -6.70
C ASP A 106 -7.65 7.24 -6.57
N HIS A 107 -7.41 7.95 -5.49
CA HIS A 107 -7.92 9.30 -5.23
C HIS A 107 -7.07 9.97 -4.14
N GLU A 108 -7.28 11.26 -3.93
CA GLU A 108 -6.68 12.00 -2.82
C GLU A 108 -7.20 11.48 -1.47
N PRO A 109 -6.36 11.52 -0.40
CA PRO A 109 -6.77 11.11 0.93
C PRO A 109 -7.91 11.99 1.45
N LYS A 110 -8.92 11.38 2.07
CA LYS A 110 -10.04 12.12 2.66
C LYS A 110 -9.76 12.50 4.09
N PHE A 111 -9.70 13.82 4.34
CA PHE A 111 -9.60 14.40 5.68
C PHE A 111 -10.84 15.26 5.99
N PHE A 112 -11.21 15.32 7.27
CA PHE A 112 -12.38 16.09 7.70
C PHE A 112 -12.02 17.53 8.09
N ASP A 113 -10.76 17.79 8.44
CA ASP A 113 -10.24 19.12 8.75
C ASP A 113 -9.67 19.82 7.51
N ALA A 114 -9.81 21.15 7.46
CA ALA A 114 -9.37 21.95 6.32
C ALA A 114 -7.86 21.91 6.11
N ASP A 115 -7.08 22.06 7.19
CA ASP A 115 -5.61 22.11 7.12
C ASP A 115 -5.02 20.83 6.53
N SER A 116 -5.66 19.68 6.80
CA SER A 116 -5.24 18.41 6.22
C SER A 116 -5.61 18.28 4.76
N ARG A 117 -6.78 18.79 4.35
CA ARG A 117 -7.20 18.79 2.93
C ARG A 117 -6.32 19.69 2.08
N ASP A 118 -6.03 20.88 2.58
CA ASP A 118 -5.23 21.88 1.86
C ASP A 118 -3.76 21.48 1.65
N ALA A 119 -3.32 20.40 2.31
CA ALA A 119 -2.00 19.80 2.09
C ALA A 119 -1.90 18.98 0.78
N PHE A 120 -3.02 18.73 0.10
CA PHE A 120 -3.09 17.94 -1.13
C PHE A 120 -3.62 18.78 -2.29
N ILE A 121 -3.15 18.48 -3.49
CA ILE A 121 -3.62 19.14 -4.71
C ILE A 121 -4.86 18.38 -5.19
N GLU A 122 -5.97 19.07 -5.24
CA GLU A 122 -7.26 18.50 -5.66
C GLU A 122 -7.15 17.84 -7.05
N GLY A 123 -7.70 16.64 -7.17
CA GLY A 123 -7.74 15.86 -8.41
C GLY A 123 -6.39 15.29 -8.85
N GLN A 124 -5.35 15.36 -8.01
CA GLN A 124 -4.06 14.75 -8.29
C GLN A 124 -3.76 13.59 -7.36
N VAL A 125 -3.17 12.55 -7.92
CA VAL A 125 -2.68 11.39 -7.17
C VAL A 125 -1.22 11.13 -7.47
N PRO A 126 -0.42 10.72 -6.49
CA PRO A 126 0.96 10.32 -6.73
C PRO A 126 1.00 8.96 -7.44
N TYR A 127 2.04 8.76 -8.23
CA TYR A 127 2.41 7.44 -8.71
C TYR A 127 3.92 7.21 -8.56
N LEU A 128 4.30 5.96 -8.44
CA LEU A 128 5.70 5.53 -8.36
C LEU A 128 5.87 4.27 -9.21
N VAL A 129 6.94 4.22 -9.99
CA VAL A 129 7.35 3.04 -10.74
C VAL A 129 8.63 2.50 -10.13
N ILE A 130 8.64 1.22 -9.78
CA ILE A 130 9.79 0.51 -9.23
C ILE A 130 10.13 -0.63 -10.20
N GLU A 131 11.41 -0.73 -10.56
CA GLU A 131 11.96 -1.85 -11.30
C GLU A 131 12.88 -2.64 -10.38
N VAL A 132 12.69 -3.96 -10.38
CA VAL A 132 13.48 -4.88 -9.55
C VAL A 132 14.48 -5.58 -10.49
N ASP A 133 15.76 -5.31 -10.29
CA ASP A 133 16.86 -5.90 -11.05
C ASP A 133 17.12 -7.38 -10.66
#